data_54681a2fd3d8888290c82130934ca688
#
_entry.id   54681a2fd3d8888290c82130934ca688
#
_cell.length_a   1.000
_cell.length_b   1.000
_cell.length_c   1.000
_cell.angle_alpha   90.00
_cell.angle_beta   90.00
_cell.angle_gamma   90.00
#
_symmetry.space_group_name_H-M   'P 1'
#
loop_
_entity.id
_entity.type
_entity.pdbx_description
1 polymer ?
#
loop_
_entity_poly.entity_id
_entity_poly.type
_entity_poly.pdbx_seq_one_letter_code
_entity_poly.pdbx_strand_id
1 'polypeptide(L)'
;MTNKSICLVAIALIAGSVTIFAQGGPKPANVGEGTVMVKGKSYSLKNAAAYETTVDGEEGIAVVLSGPTISNVKINEARKSEKKGEPSDFRRPYVKLEFTKAGEFKGWGAATDNVSLGRHTSAATGEIKLQDGRATGKASQPNETEGMFPSGLDVCFDVPLLRAAESLPPSKKPGPAANVKPTVTGIFKGNGKDAKLAYVSAHWREPFGDKPSIVLVFTEKDHSKDKKPDFNAGFGKFGSALIVSLHEDGDIFGCEVAHSALKHQNFSSIGKINTNHFEYADGQVKGELATDGPADVFGETWEVNLKFVAPLGEVPKEFQPAAAKQAEENATDKPATDESTTELNEKSATKPAKDQLNAKDLALTKDASDVEYKGLVEQLGFKSKANVKSACAELSANLKAQGWAKQGSDLITPASAILKRKRGDAELTIFVKPAGGGSEVKMMTEGLAWDEK
;
A
#
# COMPACT_ATOMS: atom_id res chain seq x y z
N MET A 1 -12.42 20.53 -30.79
CA MET A 1 -11.07 21.14 -30.78
C MET A 1 -10.17 20.17 -30.07
N THR A 2 -9.40 19.42 -30.85
CA THR A 2 -8.55 18.33 -30.34
C THR A 2 -7.16 18.91 -29.99
N ASN A 3 -6.86 19.03 -28.71
CA ASN A 3 -5.52 19.34 -28.23
C ASN A 3 -4.63 18.11 -28.45
N LYS A 4 -3.81 18.17 -29.51
CA LYS A 4 -2.71 17.23 -29.70
C LYS A 4 -1.54 17.69 -28.81
N SER A 5 -1.36 17.06 -27.66
CA SER A 5 -0.10 17.17 -26.91
C SER A 5 0.99 16.45 -27.69
N ILE A 6 1.84 17.22 -28.31
CA ILE A 6 3.01 16.72 -29.02
C ILE A 6 4.15 16.60 -28.01
N CYS A 7 4.51 15.37 -27.64
CA CYS A 7 5.77 15.10 -26.93
C CYS A 7 6.94 15.42 -27.87
N LEU A 8 7.49 16.63 -27.77
CA LEU A 8 8.66 17.04 -28.51
C LEU A 8 9.91 16.58 -27.75
N VAL A 9 10.39 15.38 -28.07
CA VAL A 9 11.74 14.96 -27.70
C VAL A 9 12.72 15.65 -28.67
N ALA A 10 13.40 16.68 -28.21
CA ALA A 10 14.45 17.31 -28.94
C ALA A 10 15.66 16.37 -29.10
N ILE A 11 15.78 15.71 -30.24
CA ILE A 11 16.98 14.97 -30.62
C ILE A 11 17.97 16.00 -31.19
N ALA A 12 18.91 16.44 -30.38
CA ALA A 12 20.07 17.20 -30.86
C ALA A 12 21.11 16.23 -31.41
N LEU A 13 21.19 16.14 -32.73
CA LEU A 13 22.34 15.56 -33.46
C LEU A 13 23.49 16.53 -33.37
N ILE A 14 24.49 16.25 -32.55
CA ILE A 14 25.78 16.92 -32.58
C ILE A 14 26.82 15.89 -33.02
N ALA A 15 27.34 16.08 -34.23
CA ALA A 15 28.50 15.40 -34.75
C ALA A 15 29.78 16.06 -34.23
N GLY A 16 30.69 15.26 -33.71
CA GLY A 16 32.14 15.53 -33.67
C GLY A 16 32.67 16.27 -32.44
N SER A 17 33.29 15.56 -31.58
CA SER A 17 34.68 15.73 -31.04
C SER A 17 34.84 14.93 -29.76
N VAL A 18 35.67 13.93 -29.77
CA VAL A 18 36.12 13.17 -28.62
C VAL A 18 36.90 14.08 -27.68
N THR A 19 36.35 14.36 -26.53
CA THR A 19 37.13 14.85 -25.38
C THR A 19 36.67 14.09 -24.15
N ILE A 20 37.55 13.24 -23.66
CA ILE A 20 37.41 12.51 -22.41
C ILE A 20 37.46 13.52 -21.25
N PHE A 21 36.32 13.80 -20.62
CA PHE A 21 36.28 14.36 -19.29
C PHE A 21 35.31 13.53 -18.46
N ALA A 22 35.90 12.72 -17.56
CA ALA A 22 35.20 12.11 -16.44
C ALA A 22 34.81 13.23 -15.47
N GLN A 23 33.61 13.78 -15.62
CA GLN A 23 32.94 14.53 -14.58
C GLN A 23 31.52 13.96 -14.47
N GLY A 24 31.19 13.46 -13.26
CA GLY A 24 29.87 12.99 -12.95
C GLY A 24 28.85 14.11 -13.13
N GLY A 25 28.27 14.19 -14.31
CA GLY A 25 27.11 15.03 -14.59
C GLY A 25 25.93 14.60 -13.70
N PRO A 26 24.98 15.48 -13.46
CA PRO A 26 23.77 15.12 -12.69
C PRO A 26 23.12 13.90 -13.35
N LYS A 27 22.87 12.88 -12.53
CA LYS A 27 22.18 11.65 -12.95
C LYS A 27 20.89 12.06 -13.67
N PRO A 28 20.63 11.62 -14.90
CA PRO A 28 19.44 12.04 -15.63
C PRO A 28 18.19 11.72 -14.78
N ALA A 29 17.27 12.68 -14.74
CA ALA A 29 16.03 12.52 -14.00
C ALA A 29 15.25 11.31 -14.51
N ASN A 30 14.57 10.59 -13.63
CA ASN A 30 13.61 9.56 -14.02
C ASN A 30 12.37 10.28 -14.55
N VAL A 31 12.06 10.05 -15.84
CA VAL A 31 10.89 10.64 -16.48
C VAL A 31 9.92 9.51 -16.81
N GLY A 32 8.69 9.68 -16.40
CA GLY A 32 7.60 8.81 -16.79
C GLY A 32 6.31 9.60 -16.68
N GLU A 33 5.70 9.89 -17.82
CA GLU A 33 4.50 10.72 -17.88
C GLU A 33 3.53 10.26 -18.96
N GLY A 34 2.29 10.62 -18.80
CA GLY A 34 1.25 10.38 -19.77
C GLY A 34 -0.12 10.20 -19.14
N THR A 35 -1.01 9.64 -19.92
CA THR A 35 -2.39 9.39 -19.52
C THR A 35 -2.84 7.99 -19.91
N VAL A 36 -3.69 7.42 -19.07
CA VAL A 36 -4.47 6.23 -19.41
C VAL A 36 -5.95 6.56 -19.25
N MET A 37 -6.73 6.17 -20.21
CA MET A 37 -8.19 6.22 -20.14
C MET A 37 -8.74 4.82 -19.86
N VAL A 38 -9.61 4.71 -18.85
CA VAL A 38 -10.31 3.47 -18.50
C VAL A 38 -11.78 3.80 -18.22
N LYS A 39 -12.69 3.16 -18.93
CA LYS A 39 -14.15 3.42 -18.85
C LYS A 39 -14.50 4.89 -19.02
N GLY A 40 -13.84 5.57 -19.97
CA GLY A 40 -14.08 6.98 -20.26
C GLY A 40 -13.49 7.98 -19.25
N LYS A 41 -12.86 7.50 -18.16
CA LYS A 41 -12.17 8.36 -17.19
C LYS A 41 -10.67 8.35 -17.47
N SER A 42 -10.07 9.54 -17.56
CA SER A 42 -8.62 9.72 -17.76
C SER A 42 -7.91 9.83 -16.42
N TYR A 43 -6.72 9.20 -16.35
CA TYR A 43 -5.83 9.21 -15.19
C TYR A 43 -4.45 9.67 -15.63
N SER A 44 -3.86 10.60 -14.88
CA SER A 44 -2.51 11.09 -15.11
C SER A 44 -1.49 10.16 -14.47
N LEU A 45 -0.43 9.82 -15.21
CA LEU A 45 0.69 9.01 -14.76
C LEU A 45 1.93 9.91 -14.71
N LYS A 46 2.67 9.89 -13.61
CA LYS A 46 3.78 10.83 -13.34
C LYS A 46 5.06 10.13 -12.90
N ASN A 47 4.99 8.83 -12.67
CA ASN A 47 6.11 8.02 -12.19
C ASN A 47 6.27 6.82 -13.09
N ALA A 48 7.51 6.41 -13.34
CA ALA A 48 7.79 5.19 -14.08
C ALA A 48 8.94 4.39 -13.47
N ALA A 49 8.93 3.07 -13.72
CA ALA A 49 10.01 2.15 -13.42
C ALA A 49 10.10 1.08 -14.51
N ALA A 50 11.30 0.67 -14.87
CA ALA A 50 11.54 -0.43 -15.82
C ALA A 50 12.36 -1.53 -15.16
N TYR A 51 12.01 -2.79 -15.38
CA TYR A 51 12.72 -3.93 -14.82
C TYR A 51 12.64 -5.16 -15.72
N GLU A 52 13.70 -5.97 -15.70
CA GLU A 52 13.71 -7.27 -16.37
C GLU A 52 12.80 -8.25 -15.60
N THR A 53 11.99 -8.99 -16.34
CA THR A 53 11.02 -9.95 -15.82
C THR A 53 10.78 -11.08 -16.84
N THR A 54 9.75 -11.88 -16.58
CA THR A 54 9.27 -12.91 -17.51
C THR A 54 7.99 -12.41 -18.19
N VAL A 55 7.98 -12.41 -19.51
CA VAL A 55 6.84 -12.06 -20.38
C VAL A 55 6.54 -13.25 -21.28
N ASP A 56 5.33 -13.81 -21.20
CA ASP A 56 4.92 -15.00 -21.94
C ASP A 56 5.84 -16.23 -21.74
N GLY A 57 6.46 -16.36 -20.56
CA GLY A 57 7.38 -17.44 -20.24
C GLY A 57 8.84 -17.22 -20.69
N GLU A 58 9.13 -16.11 -21.36
CA GLU A 58 10.46 -15.73 -21.83
C GLU A 58 11.01 -14.50 -21.09
N GLU A 59 12.32 -14.29 -21.17
CA GLU A 59 12.92 -13.07 -20.63
C GLU A 59 12.38 -11.85 -21.37
N GLY A 60 11.90 -10.89 -20.62
CA GLY A 60 11.30 -9.66 -21.11
C GLY A 60 11.52 -8.48 -20.19
N ILE A 61 10.87 -7.39 -20.53
CA ILE A 61 10.95 -6.12 -19.80
C ILE A 61 9.54 -5.65 -19.49
N ALA A 62 9.30 -5.32 -18.23
CA ALA A 62 8.13 -4.58 -17.81
C ALA A 62 8.49 -3.11 -17.58
N VAL A 63 7.64 -2.21 -18.07
CA VAL A 63 7.67 -0.79 -17.73
C VAL A 63 6.34 -0.46 -17.05
N VAL A 64 6.42 -0.02 -15.80
CA VAL A 64 5.25 0.40 -15.04
C VAL A 64 5.22 1.90 -14.96
N LEU A 65 4.10 2.50 -15.35
CA LEU A 65 3.81 3.92 -15.12
C LEU A 65 2.68 4.04 -14.11
N SER A 66 2.79 4.96 -13.18
CA SER A 66 1.81 5.11 -12.09
C SER A 66 1.55 6.58 -11.77
N GLY A 67 0.35 6.89 -11.29
CA GLY A 67 0.06 8.18 -10.65
C GLY A 67 0.87 8.33 -9.36
N PRO A 68 0.75 7.41 -8.39
CA PRO A 68 1.58 7.37 -7.18
C PRO A 68 3.04 6.97 -7.45
N THR A 69 3.93 7.23 -6.48
CA THR A 69 5.32 6.78 -6.54
C THR A 69 5.40 5.25 -6.53
N ILE A 70 6.30 4.71 -7.35
CA ILE A 70 6.61 3.28 -7.42
C ILE A 70 7.81 3.02 -6.51
N SER A 71 7.61 2.29 -5.41
CA SER A 71 8.69 1.97 -4.48
C SER A 71 9.55 0.81 -4.98
N ASN A 72 10.83 0.81 -4.57
CA ASN A 72 11.75 -0.29 -4.85
C ASN A 72 11.27 -1.64 -4.28
N VAL A 73 10.57 -1.60 -3.15
CA VAL A 73 9.99 -2.78 -2.53
C VAL A 73 8.93 -3.38 -3.45
N LYS A 74 8.03 -2.56 -3.98
CA LYS A 74 6.99 -3.01 -4.91
C LYS A 74 7.54 -3.57 -6.22
N ILE A 75 8.62 -2.99 -6.74
CA ILE A 75 9.30 -3.53 -7.93
C ILE A 75 9.90 -4.92 -7.63
N ASN A 76 10.54 -5.08 -6.47
CA ASN A 76 11.09 -6.38 -6.07
C ASN A 76 10.01 -7.43 -5.80
N GLU A 77 8.89 -7.05 -5.20
CA GLU A 77 7.72 -7.91 -5.01
C GLU A 77 7.16 -8.34 -6.38
N ALA A 78 6.93 -7.40 -7.30
CA ALA A 78 6.43 -7.66 -8.65
C ALA A 78 7.32 -8.65 -9.40
N ARG A 79 8.64 -8.46 -9.38
CA ARG A 79 9.60 -9.38 -10.02
C ARG A 79 9.55 -10.80 -9.44
N LYS A 80 9.33 -10.93 -8.13
CA LYS A 80 9.20 -12.24 -7.48
C LYS A 80 7.91 -12.94 -7.87
N SER A 81 6.80 -12.21 -7.89
CA SER A 81 5.48 -12.73 -8.28
C SER A 81 5.47 -13.16 -9.75
N GLU A 82 5.97 -12.31 -10.64
CA GLU A 82 6.01 -12.57 -12.08
C GLU A 82 6.89 -13.78 -12.46
N LYS A 83 8.01 -14.00 -11.74
CA LYS A 83 8.81 -15.22 -11.88
C LYS A 83 8.04 -16.49 -11.56
N LYS A 84 7.02 -16.41 -10.70
CA LYS A 84 6.14 -17.53 -10.35
C LYS A 84 4.92 -17.62 -11.27
N GLY A 85 4.78 -16.71 -12.24
CA GLY A 85 3.59 -16.60 -13.07
C GLY A 85 2.40 -15.95 -12.35
N GLU A 86 2.63 -15.31 -11.21
CA GLU A 86 1.61 -14.58 -10.45
C GLU A 86 1.51 -13.14 -10.93
N PRO A 87 0.32 -12.52 -10.93
CA PRO A 87 0.17 -11.12 -11.31
C PRO A 87 0.87 -10.21 -10.31
N SER A 88 1.53 -9.17 -10.82
CA SER A 88 2.04 -8.09 -10.01
C SER A 88 0.96 -7.01 -9.78
N ASP A 89 0.95 -6.40 -8.60
CA ASP A 89 0.06 -5.30 -8.27
C ASP A 89 0.85 -4.08 -7.79
N PHE A 90 0.49 -2.92 -8.34
CA PHE A 90 1.06 -1.63 -7.99
C PHE A 90 -0.02 -0.70 -7.46
N ARG A 91 0.39 0.40 -6.82
CA ARG A 91 -0.58 1.41 -6.38
C ARG A 91 -1.30 2.03 -7.57
N ARG A 92 -2.62 2.07 -7.47
CA ARG A 92 -3.52 2.54 -8.53
C ARG A 92 -3.64 4.07 -8.53
N PRO A 93 -3.80 4.72 -9.69
CA PRO A 93 -3.81 4.12 -11.03
C PRO A 93 -2.41 3.76 -11.54
N TYR A 94 -2.31 2.65 -12.26
CA TYR A 94 -1.06 2.29 -12.95
C TYR A 94 -1.34 1.64 -14.31
N VAL A 95 -0.30 1.68 -15.16
CA VAL A 95 -0.20 0.94 -16.43
C VAL A 95 1.07 0.10 -16.39
N LYS A 96 0.98 -1.12 -16.87
CA LYS A 96 2.13 -2.00 -17.12
C LYS A 96 2.24 -2.25 -18.60
N LEU A 97 3.39 -1.88 -19.20
CA LEU A 97 3.77 -2.18 -20.57
C LEU A 97 4.68 -3.40 -20.53
N GLU A 98 4.53 -4.28 -21.47
CA GLU A 98 5.33 -5.50 -21.59
C GLU A 98 6.04 -5.56 -22.95
N PHE A 99 7.33 -5.85 -22.89
CA PHE A 99 8.21 -5.96 -24.07
C PHE A 99 9.02 -7.24 -23.97
N THR A 100 9.37 -7.84 -25.13
CA THR A 100 10.43 -8.85 -25.18
C THR A 100 11.76 -8.22 -24.82
N LYS A 101 12.78 -9.04 -24.53
CA LYS A 101 14.16 -8.58 -24.35
C LYS A 101 14.74 -7.87 -25.58
N ALA A 102 14.25 -8.22 -26.78
CA ALA A 102 14.59 -7.55 -28.04
C ALA A 102 13.88 -6.21 -28.24
N GLY A 103 12.96 -5.83 -27.35
CA GLY A 103 12.22 -4.56 -27.43
C GLY A 103 10.91 -4.63 -28.21
N GLU A 104 10.44 -5.82 -28.60
CA GLU A 104 9.14 -5.96 -29.23
C GLU A 104 8.03 -5.75 -28.21
N PHE A 105 7.08 -4.90 -28.53
CA PHE A 105 5.92 -4.63 -27.66
C PHE A 105 4.94 -5.79 -27.66
N LYS A 106 4.61 -6.30 -26.47
CA LYS A 106 3.70 -7.43 -26.29
C LYS A 106 2.32 -7.02 -25.82
N GLY A 107 2.16 -5.79 -25.33
CA GLY A 107 0.87 -5.27 -24.89
C GLY A 107 0.99 -4.46 -23.61
N TRP A 108 -0.17 -4.06 -23.12
CA TRP A 108 -0.29 -3.29 -21.88
C TRP A 108 -1.51 -3.73 -21.07
N GLY A 109 -1.42 -3.53 -19.76
CA GLY A 109 -2.53 -3.67 -18.83
C GLY A 109 -2.61 -2.46 -17.93
N ALA A 110 -3.75 -2.22 -17.31
CA ALA A 110 -3.95 -1.13 -16.38
C ALA A 110 -4.79 -1.52 -15.19
N ALA A 111 -4.57 -0.88 -14.06
CA ALA A 111 -5.47 -0.96 -12.92
C ALA A 111 -5.77 0.43 -12.37
N THR A 112 -7.04 0.67 -12.10
CA THR A 112 -7.56 1.87 -11.46
C THR A 112 -8.35 1.46 -10.21
N ASP A 113 -8.87 2.39 -9.43
CA ASP A 113 -9.58 2.09 -8.17
C ASP A 113 -10.67 1.02 -8.30
N ASN A 114 -11.34 0.99 -9.45
CA ASN A 114 -12.52 0.15 -9.64
C ASN A 114 -12.40 -0.86 -10.80
N VAL A 115 -11.31 -0.85 -11.54
CA VAL A 115 -11.16 -1.67 -12.75
C VAL A 115 -9.73 -2.13 -12.91
N SER A 116 -9.56 -3.41 -13.21
CA SER A 116 -8.32 -3.96 -13.72
C SER A 116 -8.55 -4.42 -15.16
N LEU A 117 -7.78 -3.89 -16.07
CA LEU A 117 -7.74 -4.32 -17.46
C LEU A 117 -6.58 -5.31 -17.61
N GLY A 118 -6.88 -6.47 -18.15
CA GLY A 118 -5.88 -7.43 -18.56
C GLY A 118 -5.03 -6.89 -19.72
N ARG A 119 -4.17 -7.75 -20.25
CA ARG A 119 -3.30 -7.37 -21.39
C ARG A 119 -4.12 -7.03 -22.63
N HIS A 120 -3.93 -5.83 -23.14
CA HIS A 120 -4.45 -5.35 -24.42
C HIS A 120 -3.34 -5.35 -25.47
N THR A 121 -3.59 -5.99 -26.61
CA THR A 121 -2.64 -6.06 -27.75
C THR A 121 -3.19 -5.43 -29.02
N SER A 122 -4.51 -5.30 -29.14
CA SER A 122 -5.17 -4.74 -30.31
C SER A 122 -5.03 -3.23 -30.33
N ALA A 123 -4.74 -2.66 -31.48
CA ALA A 123 -4.60 -1.22 -31.78
C ALA A 123 -3.54 -0.47 -30.92
N ALA A 124 -2.85 -1.12 -30.01
CA ALA A 124 -1.80 -0.53 -29.21
C ALA A 124 -0.44 -0.64 -29.92
N THR A 125 0.37 0.40 -29.83
CA THR A 125 1.75 0.43 -30.30
C THR A 125 2.67 0.82 -29.16
N GLY A 126 3.88 0.25 -29.14
CA GLY A 126 4.90 0.59 -28.16
C GLY A 126 6.29 0.43 -28.74
N GLU A 127 7.19 1.28 -28.33
CA GLU A 127 8.60 1.19 -28.67
C GLU A 127 9.45 1.42 -27.42
N ILE A 128 10.55 0.68 -27.32
CA ILE A 128 11.52 0.79 -26.24
C ILE A 128 12.94 0.75 -26.81
N LYS A 129 13.81 1.58 -26.27
CA LYS A 129 15.26 1.56 -26.53
C LYS A 129 15.98 1.29 -25.23
N LEU A 130 16.89 0.33 -25.26
CA LEU A 130 17.72 -0.06 -24.12
C LEU A 130 19.14 0.40 -24.38
N GLN A 131 19.54 1.43 -23.70
CA GLN A 131 20.87 2.01 -23.86
C GLN A 131 21.39 2.52 -22.54
N ASP A 132 22.68 2.32 -22.27
CA ASP A 132 23.39 2.83 -21.08
C ASP A 132 22.70 2.47 -19.74
N GLY A 133 22.09 1.26 -19.66
CA GLY A 133 21.37 0.83 -18.47
C GLY A 133 20.03 1.54 -18.26
N ARG A 134 19.48 2.16 -19.29
CA ARG A 134 18.18 2.83 -19.27
C ARG A 134 17.21 2.20 -20.25
N ALA A 135 15.94 2.37 -19.95
CA ALA A 135 14.83 2.06 -20.82
C ALA A 135 14.14 3.39 -21.18
N THR A 136 14.19 3.75 -22.46
CA THR A 136 13.54 4.95 -23.00
C THR A 136 12.52 4.53 -24.04
N GLY A 137 11.33 5.09 -24.00
CA GLY A 137 10.31 4.70 -24.97
C GLY A 137 8.97 5.38 -24.78
N LYS A 138 8.01 4.90 -25.54
CA LYS A 138 6.61 5.35 -25.50
C LYS A 138 5.67 4.21 -25.85
N ALA A 139 4.41 4.35 -25.46
CA ALA A 139 3.34 3.48 -25.92
C ALA A 139 2.05 4.30 -26.10
N SER A 140 1.26 3.93 -27.10
CA SER A 140 0.01 4.61 -27.38
C SER A 140 -1.05 3.64 -27.89
N GLN A 141 -2.30 3.93 -27.51
CA GLN A 141 -3.51 3.36 -28.08
C GLN A 141 -4.53 4.48 -28.22
N PRO A 142 -5.14 4.65 -29.42
CA PRO A 142 -6.24 5.59 -29.57
C PRO A 142 -7.35 5.32 -28.55
N ASN A 143 -8.00 6.38 -28.08
CA ASN A 143 -9.12 6.24 -27.16
C ASN A 143 -10.27 5.50 -27.86
N GLU A 144 -10.53 4.28 -27.41
CA GLU A 144 -11.74 3.54 -27.78
C GLU A 144 -12.90 4.13 -26.99
N THR A 145 -13.97 4.50 -27.69
CA THR A 145 -15.18 5.07 -27.08
C THR A 145 -16.32 4.06 -27.01
N GLU A 146 -16.18 2.95 -27.71
CA GLU A 146 -17.15 1.88 -27.78
C GLU A 146 -16.63 0.60 -27.14
N GLY A 147 -17.53 -0.30 -26.73
CA GLY A 147 -17.18 -1.56 -26.10
C GLY A 147 -17.44 -1.61 -24.60
N MET A 148 -17.21 -2.77 -24.01
CA MET A 148 -17.47 -3.02 -22.59
C MET A 148 -16.50 -2.24 -21.67
N PHE A 149 -15.30 -1.99 -22.15
CA PHE A 149 -14.23 -1.28 -21.40
C PHE A 149 -13.52 -0.27 -22.31
N PRO A 150 -14.17 0.88 -22.63
CA PRO A 150 -13.53 1.95 -23.37
C PRO A 150 -12.19 2.30 -22.73
N SER A 151 -11.11 2.23 -23.51
CA SER A 151 -9.75 2.41 -22.99
C SER A 151 -8.86 3.14 -24.01
N GLY A 152 -7.79 3.74 -23.53
CA GLY A 152 -6.82 4.43 -24.35
C GLY A 152 -5.54 4.68 -23.55
N LEU A 153 -4.44 4.89 -24.26
CA LEU A 153 -3.12 5.06 -23.67
C LEU A 153 -2.30 6.05 -24.48
N ASP A 154 -1.61 6.94 -23.78
CA ASP A 154 -0.58 7.80 -24.35
C ASP A 154 0.46 8.11 -23.28
N VAL A 155 1.61 7.43 -23.34
CA VAL A 155 2.67 7.50 -22.32
C VAL A 155 4.06 7.53 -22.93
N CYS A 156 4.99 8.19 -22.22
CA CYS A 156 6.42 8.14 -22.51
C CYS A 156 7.22 7.94 -21.23
N PHE A 157 8.43 7.38 -21.36
CA PHE A 157 9.29 7.08 -20.23
C PHE A 157 10.78 7.13 -20.60
N ASP A 158 11.60 7.51 -19.61
CA ASP A 158 13.07 7.40 -19.62
C ASP A 158 13.54 7.14 -18.20
N VAL A 159 13.81 5.87 -17.89
CA VAL A 159 14.10 5.40 -16.55
C VAL A 159 15.24 4.39 -16.54
N PRO A 160 15.96 4.23 -15.41
CA PRO A 160 16.93 3.15 -15.26
C PRO A 160 16.26 1.79 -15.45
N LEU A 161 16.91 0.89 -16.18
CA LEU A 161 16.49 -0.51 -16.30
C LEU A 161 17.09 -1.31 -15.16
N LEU A 162 16.25 -1.85 -14.31
CA LEU A 162 16.64 -2.76 -13.24
C LEU A 162 16.84 -4.16 -13.80
N ARG A 163 18.07 -4.62 -13.85
CA ARG A 163 18.42 -5.95 -14.36
C ARG A 163 18.04 -7.06 -13.35
N ALA A 164 17.82 -8.27 -13.86
CA ALA A 164 17.39 -9.41 -13.05
C ALA A 164 18.37 -9.77 -11.90
N ALA A 165 19.65 -9.54 -12.09
CA ALA A 165 20.69 -9.77 -11.09
C ALA A 165 20.86 -8.62 -10.07
N GLU A 166 20.31 -7.45 -10.38
CA GLU A 166 20.38 -6.29 -9.49
C GLU A 166 19.22 -6.38 -8.47
N SER A 167 19.52 -6.83 -7.26
CA SER A 167 18.66 -6.47 -6.15
C SER A 167 18.80 -4.95 -5.97
N LEU A 168 17.69 -4.23 -6.06
CA LEU A 168 17.69 -2.85 -5.60
C LEU A 168 18.25 -2.85 -4.17
N PRO A 169 19.24 -1.99 -3.87
CA PRO A 169 19.71 -1.88 -2.51
C PRO A 169 18.47 -1.69 -1.63
N PRO A 170 18.36 -2.40 -0.50
CA PRO A 170 17.36 -2.07 0.48
C PRO A 170 17.46 -0.56 0.69
N SER A 171 16.33 0.11 0.79
CA SER A 171 16.30 1.50 1.23
C SER A 171 17.32 1.61 2.35
N LYS A 172 18.25 2.58 2.28
CA LYS A 172 19.36 2.71 3.25
C LYS A 172 18.84 2.37 4.62
N LYS A 173 19.56 1.48 5.34
CA LYS A 173 19.09 1.04 6.65
C LYS A 173 18.69 2.26 7.47
N PRO A 174 17.53 2.23 8.12
CA PRO A 174 17.14 3.26 9.04
C PRO A 174 18.26 3.44 10.05
N GLY A 175 18.70 4.66 10.25
CA GLY A 175 19.66 5.02 11.29
C GLY A 175 18.94 5.57 12.52
N PRO A 176 19.67 5.94 13.59
CA PRO A 176 19.08 6.68 14.69
C PRO A 176 18.38 7.95 14.18
N ALA A 177 17.35 8.40 14.90
CA ALA A 177 16.58 9.57 14.47
C ALA A 177 17.51 10.76 14.16
N ALA A 178 17.36 11.31 12.96
CA ALA A 178 18.19 12.42 12.50
C ALA A 178 17.90 13.68 13.32
N ASN A 179 18.93 14.46 13.60
CA ASN A 179 18.76 15.78 14.19
C ASN A 179 18.36 16.79 13.10
N VAL A 180 17.18 16.57 12.54
CA VAL A 180 16.60 17.41 11.49
C VAL A 180 15.41 18.18 12.05
N LYS A 181 15.30 19.46 11.69
CA LYS A 181 14.13 20.26 12.07
C LYS A 181 12.93 19.79 11.25
N PRO A 182 11.83 19.37 11.88
CA PRO A 182 10.60 19.02 11.17
C PRO A 182 10.10 20.23 10.36
N THR A 183 9.71 19.97 9.11
CA THR A 183 9.16 21.01 8.22
C THR A 183 7.96 20.46 7.45
N VAL A 184 6.96 21.29 7.26
CA VAL A 184 5.83 21.04 6.38
C VAL A 184 5.49 22.31 5.62
N THR A 185 5.22 22.17 4.33
CA THR A 185 4.82 23.29 3.44
C THR A 185 3.77 22.78 2.45
N GLY A 186 2.94 23.69 1.97
CA GLY A 186 1.93 23.36 0.97
C GLY A 186 0.54 23.83 1.39
N ILE A 187 -0.48 23.20 0.83
CA ILE A 187 -1.89 23.55 1.04
C ILE A 187 -2.64 22.44 1.77
N PHE A 188 -3.58 22.83 2.61
CA PHE A 188 -4.59 21.97 3.20
C PHE A 188 -5.89 22.75 3.28
N LYS A 189 -6.92 22.29 2.55
CA LYS A 189 -8.20 23.00 2.42
C LYS A 189 -9.37 22.12 2.82
N GLY A 190 -10.36 22.77 3.44
CA GLY A 190 -11.68 22.19 3.70
C GLY A 190 -12.76 23.16 3.21
N ASN A 191 -13.67 22.71 2.34
CA ASN A 191 -14.69 23.54 1.71
C ASN A 191 -14.10 24.83 1.10
N GLY A 192 -12.93 24.73 0.45
CA GLY A 192 -12.21 25.83 -0.19
C GLY A 192 -11.50 26.79 0.75
N LYS A 193 -11.57 26.60 2.08
CA LYS A 193 -10.86 27.41 3.07
C LYS A 193 -9.52 26.78 3.43
N ASP A 194 -8.48 27.61 3.47
CA ASP A 194 -7.13 27.16 3.83
C ASP A 194 -6.97 26.95 5.34
N ALA A 195 -6.24 25.91 5.74
CA ALA A 195 -5.66 25.74 7.05
C ALA A 195 -4.14 25.62 6.92
N LYS A 196 -3.40 26.34 7.77
CA LYS A 196 -1.93 26.35 7.70
C LYS A 196 -1.35 25.27 8.60
N LEU A 197 -1.07 24.09 8.04
CA LEU A 197 -0.31 23.07 8.75
C LEU A 197 1.15 23.53 8.88
N ALA A 198 1.59 23.75 10.11
CA ALA A 198 2.90 24.32 10.42
C ALA A 198 3.83 23.34 11.15
N TYR A 199 3.27 22.26 11.68
CA TYR A 199 3.99 21.26 12.47
C TYR A 199 3.77 19.87 11.88
N VAL A 200 4.83 19.06 11.89
CA VAL A 200 4.79 17.64 11.49
C VAL A 200 5.60 16.82 12.46
N SER A 201 5.09 15.62 12.78
CA SER A 201 5.86 14.57 13.44
C SER A 201 5.65 13.23 12.75
N ALA A 202 6.63 12.34 12.91
CA ALA A 202 6.56 10.96 12.47
C ALA A 202 6.90 10.04 13.64
N HIS A 203 6.16 8.97 13.80
CA HIS A 203 6.44 7.96 14.82
C HIS A 203 5.97 6.58 14.37
N TRP A 204 6.62 5.56 14.93
CA TRP A 204 6.23 4.18 14.75
C TRP A 204 5.00 3.85 15.58
N ARG A 205 4.17 2.96 15.08
CA ARG A 205 3.06 2.35 15.81
C ARG A 205 3.00 0.85 15.53
N GLU A 206 2.11 0.15 16.18
CA GLU A 206 1.85 -1.27 15.97
C GLU A 206 1.78 -1.61 14.48
N PRO A 207 2.40 -2.73 14.04
CA PRO A 207 2.33 -3.17 12.66
C PRO A 207 0.89 -3.30 12.16
N PHE A 208 0.66 -2.93 10.93
CA PHE A 208 -0.59 -3.19 10.23
C PHE A 208 -0.35 -4.31 9.22
N GLY A 209 -0.99 -5.46 9.44
CA GLY A 209 -0.59 -6.69 8.77
C GLY A 209 0.81 -7.12 9.22
N ASP A 210 1.64 -7.54 8.28
CA ASP A 210 3.01 -8.02 8.55
C ASP A 210 4.08 -6.91 8.44
N LYS A 211 3.67 -5.64 8.22
CA LYS A 211 4.58 -4.53 7.96
C LYS A 211 4.57 -3.51 9.10
N PRO A 212 5.73 -2.98 9.50
CA PRO A 212 5.80 -1.83 10.41
C PRO A 212 4.97 -0.66 9.88
N SER A 213 4.39 0.11 10.81
CA SER A 213 3.50 1.22 10.49
C SER A 213 4.09 2.54 10.97
N ILE A 214 4.06 3.53 10.08
CA ILE A 214 4.45 4.91 10.35
C ILE A 214 3.18 5.76 10.44
N VAL A 215 3.10 6.62 11.44
CA VAL A 215 2.07 7.66 11.54
C VAL A 215 2.72 9.02 11.35
N LEU A 216 2.22 9.76 10.38
CA LEU A 216 2.52 11.17 10.16
C LEU A 216 1.40 12.02 10.73
N VAL A 217 1.74 12.98 11.58
CA VAL A 217 0.77 13.91 12.18
C VAL A 217 1.12 15.32 11.74
N PHE A 218 0.21 15.96 11.03
CA PHE A 218 0.33 17.35 10.57
C PHE A 218 -0.71 18.20 11.28
N THR A 219 -0.30 19.35 11.83
CA THR A 219 -1.20 20.21 12.64
C THR A 219 -0.91 21.70 12.43
N GLU A 220 -1.90 22.54 12.78
CA GLU A 220 -1.72 23.99 12.79
C GLU A 220 -0.92 24.48 14.00
N LYS A 221 -1.07 23.81 15.16
CA LYS A 221 -0.41 24.17 16.43
C LYS A 221 0.59 23.12 16.84
N ASP A 222 1.58 23.53 17.63
CA ASP A 222 2.64 22.65 18.12
C ASP A 222 2.10 21.50 18.96
N HIS A 223 2.42 20.28 18.54
CA HIS A 223 2.10 19.02 19.21
C HIS A 223 3.33 18.24 19.67
N SER A 224 4.54 18.83 19.56
CA SER A 224 5.82 18.14 19.82
C SER A 224 5.98 17.60 21.23
N LYS A 225 5.26 18.18 22.22
CA LYS A 225 5.28 17.75 23.63
C LYS A 225 4.13 16.81 23.99
N ASP A 226 3.25 16.48 23.05
CA ASP A 226 2.12 15.61 23.33
C ASP A 226 2.53 14.14 23.26
N LYS A 227 2.01 13.33 24.20
CA LYS A 227 2.31 11.90 24.27
C LYS A 227 1.49 11.05 23.29
N LYS A 228 0.38 11.61 22.78
CA LYS A 228 -0.56 10.96 21.85
C LYS A 228 -0.98 11.96 20.79
N PRO A 229 -0.03 12.47 19.98
CA PRO A 229 -0.29 13.58 19.07
C PRO A 229 -1.33 13.22 18.01
N ASP A 230 -1.31 11.99 17.47
CA ASP A 230 -2.26 11.47 16.50
C ASP A 230 -3.70 11.49 17.05
N PHE A 231 -3.90 10.87 18.22
CA PHE A 231 -5.21 10.83 18.88
C PHE A 231 -5.75 12.25 19.17
N ASN A 232 -4.93 13.09 19.80
CA ASN A 232 -5.36 14.43 20.20
C ASN A 232 -5.57 15.38 19.00
N ALA A 233 -4.84 15.19 17.90
CA ALA A 233 -5.01 15.94 16.66
C ALA A 233 -6.37 15.61 16.01
N GLY A 234 -6.77 14.35 15.98
CA GLY A 234 -8.08 13.92 15.49
C GLY A 234 -9.25 14.61 16.23
N PHE A 235 -9.08 14.93 17.50
CA PHE A 235 -10.08 15.68 18.29
C PHE A 235 -9.91 17.21 18.24
N GLY A 236 -9.13 17.74 17.29
CA GLY A 236 -8.99 19.17 17.05
C GLY A 236 -8.19 19.95 18.11
N LYS A 237 -7.49 19.26 19.05
CA LYS A 237 -6.68 19.92 20.10
C LYS A 237 -5.63 20.87 19.53
N PHE A 238 -5.12 20.56 18.33
CA PHE A 238 -4.07 21.35 17.68
C PHE A 238 -4.56 22.13 16.46
N GLY A 239 -5.87 22.42 16.39
CA GLY A 239 -6.51 23.04 15.23
C GLY A 239 -6.80 22.01 14.14
N SER A 240 -6.80 22.47 12.88
CA SER A 240 -6.92 21.54 11.75
C SER A 240 -5.73 20.59 11.71
N ALA A 241 -5.99 19.32 11.34
CA ALA A 241 -5.00 18.27 11.35
C ALA A 241 -5.22 17.28 10.20
N LEU A 242 -4.13 16.70 9.75
CA LEU A 242 -4.11 15.54 8.85
C LEU A 242 -3.26 14.45 9.51
N ILE A 243 -3.83 13.26 9.69
CA ILE A 243 -3.13 12.10 10.24
C ILE A 243 -3.08 11.03 9.15
N VAL A 244 -1.87 10.60 8.78
CA VAL A 244 -1.66 9.61 7.71
C VAL A 244 -0.91 8.43 8.28
N SER A 245 -1.50 7.24 8.14
CA SER A 245 -0.86 5.97 8.49
C SER A 245 -0.38 5.29 7.21
N LEU A 246 0.89 4.92 7.17
CA LEU A 246 1.52 4.34 5.98
C LEU A 246 2.60 3.33 6.37
N HIS A 247 3.00 2.51 5.42
CA HIS A 247 4.13 1.60 5.53
C HIS A 247 5.45 2.28 5.15
N GLU A 248 6.58 1.63 5.42
CA GLU A 248 7.93 2.13 5.07
C GLU A 248 8.11 2.44 3.58
N ASP A 249 7.34 1.80 2.73
CA ASP A 249 7.33 2.02 1.27
C ASP A 249 6.44 3.18 0.83
N GLY A 250 5.79 3.88 1.79
CA GLY A 250 4.90 5.01 1.53
C GLY A 250 3.47 4.60 1.17
N ASP A 251 3.12 3.32 1.30
CA ASP A 251 1.76 2.84 1.05
C ASP A 251 0.81 3.26 2.16
N ILE A 252 -0.19 4.10 1.82
CA ILE A 252 -1.13 4.67 2.77
C ILE A 252 -2.26 3.67 3.03
N PHE A 253 -2.44 3.27 4.28
CA PHE A 253 -3.56 2.43 4.72
C PHE A 253 -4.50 3.15 5.70
N GLY A 254 -4.18 4.37 6.13
CA GLY A 254 -5.00 5.20 6.99
C GLY A 254 -4.87 6.68 6.65
N CYS A 255 -5.99 7.40 6.65
CA CYS A 255 -6.02 8.84 6.46
C CYS A 255 -7.19 9.40 7.27
N GLU A 256 -6.89 10.26 8.23
CA GLU A 256 -7.88 10.98 9.02
C GLU A 256 -7.75 12.48 8.77
N VAL A 257 -8.88 13.12 8.45
CA VAL A 257 -8.97 14.52 8.11
C VAL A 257 -9.77 15.25 9.18
N ALA A 258 -9.14 16.20 9.86
CA ALA A 258 -9.78 17.12 10.79
C ALA A 258 -9.54 18.56 10.32
N HIS A 259 -10.54 19.24 9.79
CA HIS A 259 -10.41 20.58 9.29
C HIS A 259 -11.52 21.48 9.85
N SER A 260 -11.15 22.63 10.40
CA SER A 260 -12.08 23.53 11.11
C SER A 260 -13.24 24.07 10.25
N ALA A 261 -13.10 24.05 8.93
CA ALA A 261 -14.14 24.50 8.00
C ALA A 261 -15.09 23.37 7.54
N LEU A 262 -14.84 22.12 7.97
CA LEU A 262 -15.70 20.97 7.69
C LEU A 262 -16.68 20.75 8.84
N LYS A 263 -17.90 20.38 8.54
CA LYS A 263 -18.92 20.05 9.54
C LYS A 263 -18.64 18.68 10.17
N HIS A 264 -18.24 17.73 9.33
CA HIS A 264 -17.80 16.42 9.76
C HIS A 264 -16.29 16.47 10.03
N GLN A 265 -15.93 16.64 11.30
CA GLN A 265 -14.54 16.62 11.70
C GLN A 265 -14.10 15.18 12.00
N ASN A 266 -12.81 14.89 11.74
CA ASN A 266 -12.18 13.60 12.00
C ASN A 266 -12.86 12.44 11.26
N PHE A 267 -12.88 12.52 9.95
CA PHE A 267 -13.36 11.42 9.11
C PHE A 267 -12.20 10.71 8.39
N SER A 268 -12.40 9.44 8.11
CA SER A 268 -11.46 8.65 7.31
C SER A 268 -11.65 8.94 5.81
N SER A 269 -10.54 9.19 5.11
CA SER A 269 -10.52 9.46 3.66
C SER A 269 -9.45 8.64 2.95
N ILE A 270 -9.38 7.36 3.26
CA ILE A 270 -8.47 6.40 2.60
C ILE A 270 -8.79 6.34 1.11
N GLY A 271 -7.76 6.26 0.26
CA GLY A 271 -7.88 6.18 -1.20
C GLY A 271 -8.13 7.52 -1.91
N LYS A 272 -8.22 8.64 -1.16
CA LYS A 272 -8.31 10.00 -1.73
C LYS A 272 -7.00 10.76 -1.68
N ILE A 273 -6.04 10.28 -0.90
CA ILE A 273 -4.72 10.86 -0.72
C ILE A 273 -3.66 9.90 -1.24
N ASN A 274 -2.64 10.42 -1.88
CA ASN A 274 -1.52 9.68 -2.44
C ASN A 274 -0.20 10.22 -1.92
N THR A 275 0.80 9.34 -1.82
CA THR A 275 2.21 9.72 -1.71
C THR A 275 2.77 9.89 -3.13
N ASN A 276 3.09 11.11 -3.53
CA ASN A 276 3.75 11.37 -4.82
C ASN A 276 5.26 11.11 -4.74
N HIS A 277 5.83 11.28 -3.57
CA HIS A 277 7.20 10.91 -3.23
C HIS A 277 7.24 10.52 -1.75
N PHE A 278 7.95 9.45 -1.39
CA PHE A 278 8.19 9.05 -0.01
C PHE A 278 9.55 8.38 0.11
N GLU A 279 10.32 8.82 1.08
CA GLU A 279 11.62 8.23 1.41
C GLU A 279 11.78 8.15 2.92
N TYR A 280 12.07 6.95 3.40
CA TYR A 280 12.50 6.70 4.77
C TYR A 280 13.96 6.26 4.75
N ALA A 281 14.85 7.14 5.14
CA ALA A 281 16.29 6.90 5.15
C ALA A 281 16.99 7.85 6.13
N ASP A 282 18.19 7.47 6.59
CA ASP A 282 19.08 8.32 7.38
C ASP A 282 18.39 8.91 8.63
N GLY A 283 17.49 8.14 9.29
CA GLY A 283 16.80 8.56 10.53
C GLY A 283 15.72 9.61 10.34
N GLN A 284 15.18 9.76 9.13
CA GLN A 284 14.11 10.69 8.82
C GLN A 284 13.16 10.13 7.75
N VAL A 285 11.97 10.67 7.72
CA VAL A 285 11.04 10.53 6.60
C VAL A 285 10.89 11.87 5.88
N LYS A 286 10.84 11.83 4.57
CA LYS A 286 10.51 12.99 3.73
C LYS A 286 9.60 12.55 2.60
N GLY A 287 8.73 13.45 2.17
CA GLY A 287 7.80 13.09 1.11
C GLY A 287 6.87 14.20 0.67
N GLU A 288 6.02 13.82 -0.26
CA GLU A 288 4.95 14.64 -0.79
C GLU A 288 3.64 13.86 -0.70
N LEU A 289 2.62 14.51 -0.13
CA LEU A 289 1.26 13.97 -0.01
C LEU A 289 0.32 14.87 -0.79
N ALA A 290 -0.54 14.29 -1.61
CA ALA A 290 -1.53 15.06 -2.36
C ALA A 290 -2.83 14.28 -2.58
N THR A 291 -3.93 15.03 -2.69
CA THR A 291 -5.16 14.58 -3.34
C THR A 291 -5.09 14.94 -4.84
N ASP A 292 -5.82 14.22 -5.69
CA ASP A 292 -5.93 14.56 -7.12
C ASP A 292 -6.99 15.68 -7.32
N GLY A 293 -6.68 16.89 -6.79
CA GLY A 293 -7.63 17.98 -6.66
C GLY A 293 -8.56 17.80 -5.46
N PRO A 294 -9.63 18.61 -5.37
CA PRO A 294 -10.59 18.53 -4.27
C PRO A 294 -11.29 17.16 -4.24
N ALA A 295 -11.20 16.48 -3.10
CA ALA A 295 -11.85 15.20 -2.85
C ALA A 295 -13.20 15.44 -2.16
N ASP A 296 -14.26 14.84 -2.67
CA ASP A 296 -15.59 14.88 -2.05
C ASP A 296 -15.75 13.78 -1.01
N VAL A 297 -16.22 14.15 0.18
CA VAL A 297 -16.56 13.23 1.28
C VAL A 297 -17.77 13.79 2.02
N PHE A 298 -18.88 13.05 2.05
CA PHE A 298 -20.15 13.44 2.71
C PHE A 298 -20.74 14.77 2.22
N GLY A 299 -20.52 15.13 0.94
CA GLY A 299 -20.99 16.41 0.35
C GLY A 299 -20.15 17.61 0.77
N GLU A 300 -18.99 17.40 1.37
CA GLU A 300 -17.98 18.39 1.69
C GLU A 300 -16.71 18.12 0.91
N THR A 301 -15.89 19.13 0.67
CA THR A 301 -14.65 18.98 -0.09
C THR A 301 -13.44 19.22 0.77
N TRP A 302 -12.39 18.44 0.56
CA TRP A 302 -11.07 18.68 1.13
C TRP A 302 -9.98 18.46 0.10
N GLU A 303 -8.86 19.13 0.28
CA GLU A 303 -7.73 19.08 -0.64
C GLU A 303 -6.43 19.22 0.14
N VAL A 304 -5.42 18.46 -0.25
CA VAL A 304 -4.08 18.55 0.31
C VAL A 304 -3.02 18.45 -0.78
N ASN A 305 -1.95 19.23 -0.63
CA ASN A 305 -0.71 19.09 -1.37
C ASN A 305 0.41 19.58 -0.46
N LEU A 306 1.10 18.65 0.20
CA LEU A 306 2.11 18.91 1.22
C LEU A 306 3.45 18.30 0.82
N LYS A 307 4.52 19.05 1.13
CA LYS A 307 5.90 18.55 1.21
C LYS A 307 6.34 18.59 2.66
N PHE A 308 6.99 17.51 3.10
CA PHE A 308 7.38 17.39 4.51
C PHE A 308 8.72 16.69 4.71
N VAL A 309 9.34 17.00 5.84
CA VAL A 309 10.46 16.26 6.43
C VAL A 309 10.21 16.12 7.93
N ALA A 310 10.39 14.94 8.49
CA ALA A 310 10.29 14.69 9.92
C ALA A 310 11.33 13.67 10.37
N PRO A 311 11.94 13.81 11.56
CA PRO A 311 12.82 12.78 12.11
C PRO A 311 12.01 11.52 12.43
N LEU A 312 12.58 10.36 12.11
CA LEU A 312 12.03 9.05 12.45
C LEU A 312 13.18 8.08 12.61
N GLY A 313 13.42 7.58 13.82
CA GLY A 313 14.46 6.61 14.12
C GLY A 313 14.16 5.22 13.58
N GLU A 314 14.98 4.27 14.00
CA GLU A 314 14.82 2.85 13.63
C GLU A 314 13.49 2.28 14.13
N VAL A 315 13.02 1.24 13.44
CA VAL A 315 11.83 0.48 13.87
C VAL A 315 12.08 -0.10 15.27
N PRO A 316 11.24 0.22 16.26
CA PRO A 316 11.33 -0.39 17.58
C PRO A 316 11.30 -1.91 17.51
N LYS A 317 12.06 -2.58 18.37
CA LYS A 317 12.16 -4.05 18.35
C LYS A 317 10.80 -4.74 18.49
N GLU A 318 9.90 -4.16 19.27
CA GLU A 318 8.53 -4.65 19.44
C GLU A 318 7.71 -4.63 18.14
N PHE A 319 8.03 -3.76 17.19
CA PHE A 319 7.33 -3.59 15.92
C PHE A 319 8.02 -4.26 14.73
N GLN A 320 9.17 -4.91 14.97
CA GLN A 320 9.85 -5.65 13.92
C GLN A 320 9.09 -6.94 13.56
N PRO A 321 9.04 -7.32 12.26
CA PRO A 321 8.46 -8.59 11.84
C PRO A 321 9.10 -9.79 12.55
N ALA A 322 8.31 -10.83 12.83
CA ALA A 322 8.80 -12.03 13.52
C ALA A 322 10.03 -12.69 12.84
N ALA A 323 10.08 -12.66 11.52
CA ALA A 323 11.23 -13.16 10.76
C ALA A 323 12.54 -12.37 11.01
N ALA A 324 12.44 -11.06 11.29
CA ALA A 324 13.61 -10.24 11.64
C ALA A 324 14.10 -10.52 13.07
N LYS A 325 13.19 -10.84 14.00
CA LYS A 325 13.51 -11.22 15.38
C LYS A 325 14.31 -12.54 15.44
N GLN A 326 13.94 -13.53 14.64
CA GLN A 326 14.65 -14.81 14.55
C GLN A 326 16.05 -14.68 13.92
N ALA A 327 16.25 -13.75 12.99
CA ALA A 327 17.56 -13.52 12.38
C ALA A 327 18.57 -12.87 13.35
N GLU A 328 18.11 -12.01 14.27
CA GLU A 328 18.98 -11.42 15.31
C GLU A 328 19.33 -12.43 16.43
N GLU A 329 18.39 -13.28 16.86
CA GLU A 329 18.66 -14.33 17.84
C GLU A 329 19.68 -15.36 17.34
N ASN A 330 19.63 -15.71 16.05
CA ASN A 330 20.59 -16.64 15.44
C ASN A 330 21.98 -16.02 15.15
N ALA A 331 22.11 -14.68 15.20
CA ALA A 331 23.40 -14.02 14.99
C ALA A 331 24.27 -13.90 16.26
N THR A 332 23.70 -14.16 17.42
CA THR A 332 24.42 -14.07 18.71
C THR A 332 25.02 -15.38 19.22
N ASP A 333 24.62 -16.51 18.61
CA ASP A 333 25.23 -17.81 18.92
C ASP A 333 26.32 -18.18 17.90
N LYS A 334 27.58 -17.95 18.24
CA LYS A 334 28.74 -18.40 17.48
C LYS A 334 29.35 -19.64 18.16
N PRO A 335 30.03 -20.52 17.43
CA PRO A 335 29.73 -21.95 17.35
C PRO A 335 30.70 -22.78 18.16
N ALA A 336 30.25 -23.92 18.57
CA ALA A 336 31.14 -25.05 18.82
C ALA A 336 30.91 -26.10 17.72
N THR A 337 31.93 -26.34 16.99
CA THR A 337 32.19 -27.41 16.02
C THR A 337 31.65 -28.76 16.51
N ASP A 338 30.89 -29.50 15.72
CA ASP A 338 31.27 -30.86 15.36
C ASP A 338 30.52 -31.38 14.14
N GLU A 339 31.28 -32.10 13.34
CA GLU A 339 30.85 -32.80 12.12
C GLU A 339 29.88 -33.95 12.44
N SER A 340 28.86 -34.15 11.64
CA SER A 340 28.47 -35.47 11.13
C SER A 340 27.32 -35.38 10.13
N THR A 341 27.65 -35.63 8.93
CA THR A 341 27.02 -36.42 7.82
C THR A 341 25.54 -36.83 7.96
N THR A 342 24.85 -36.57 6.82
CA THR A 342 23.98 -37.46 6.03
C THR A 342 22.47 -37.42 6.28
N GLU A 343 21.82 -37.14 5.25
CA GLU A 343 20.73 -37.74 4.46
C GLU A 343 19.51 -36.84 4.21
N LEU A 344 19.33 -36.68 2.92
CA LEU A 344 18.11 -36.29 2.24
C LEU A 344 16.91 -37.12 2.71
N ASN A 345 15.82 -36.49 3.07
CA ASN A 345 14.53 -37.09 2.86
C ASN A 345 13.44 -36.04 2.61
N GLU A 346 12.96 -36.07 1.38
CA GLU A 346 11.68 -35.49 0.98
C GLU A 346 10.56 -36.12 1.80
N LYS A 347 9.68 -35.30 2.29
CA LYS A 347 8.22 -35.43 2.39
C LYS A 347 7.70 -34.59 3.53
N SER A 348 7.37 -33.35 3.22
CA SER A 348 6.45 -32.61 4.10
C SER A 348 5.02 -32.97 3.73
N ALA A 349 4.56 -34.12 4.20
CA ALA A 349 3.14 -34.40 4.33
C ALA A 349 2.68 -33.79 5.65
N THR A 350 1.90 -32.75 5.56
CA THR A 350 1.26 -32.08 6.70
C THR A 350 0.41 -33.12 7.48
N LYS A 351 0.85 -33.42 8.69
CA LYS A 351 0.14 -34.26 9.64
C LYS A 351 -1.07 -33.46 10.15
N PRO A 352 -2.32 -33.94 10.09
CA PRO A 352 -3.44 -33.23 10.67
C PRO A 352 -3.26 -33.13 12.18
N ALA A 353 -3.19 -31.90 12.69
CA ALA A 353 -3.15 -31.62 14.12
C ALA A 353 -4.48 -32.06 14.74
N LYS A 354 -4.43 -32.89 15.74
CA LYS A 354 -5.55 -33.56 16.42
C LYS A 354 -6.48 -32.64 17.22
N ASP A 355 -6.26 -31.32 17.24
CA ASP A 355 -7.01 -30.35 18.04
C ASP A 355 -7.35 -29.05 17.28
N GLN A 356 -7.45 -29.07 15.95
CA GLN A 356 -7.83 -27.90 15.19
C GLN A 356 -9.32 -27.61 15.38
N LEU A 357 -9.65 -26.44 15.92
CA LEU A 357 -11.02 -25.99 16.13
C LEU A 357 -11.73 -25.82 14.78
N ASN A 358 -12.97 -26.30 14.66
CA ASN A 358 -13.77 -26.08 13.47
C ASN A 358 -14.50 -24.73 13.57
N ALA A 359 -14.60 -23.98 12.48
CA ALA A 359 -15.32 -22.71 12.44
C ALA A 359 -16.79 -22.84 12.82
N LYS A 360 -17.40 -24.00 12.60
CA LYS A 360 -18.78 -24.30 13.01
C LYS A 360 -18.97 -24.48 14.53
N ASP A 361 -17.89 -24.69 15.28
CA ASP A 361 -17.91 -24.82 16.74
C ASP A 361 -17.72 -23.46 17.46
N LEU A 362 -17.57 -22.36 16.70
CA LEU A 362 -17.48 -21.01 17.29
C LEU A 362 -18.77 -20.62 18.01
N ALA A 363 -18.62 -20.12 19.23
CA ALA A 363 -19.77 -19.62 20.00
C ALA A 363 -20.29 -18.31 19.40
N LEU A 364 -21.55 -18.31 19.06
CA LEU A 364 -22.30 -17.15 18.56
C LEU A 364 -23.09 -16.49 19.69
N THR A 365 -23.86 -15.44 19.40
CA THR A 365 -24.87 -14.91 20.31
C THR A 365 -26.05 -15.87 20.42
N LYS A 366 -26.75 -15.87 21.54
CA LYS A 366 -27.89 -16.78 21.78
C LYS A 366 -29.04 -16.63 20.79
N ASP A 367 -29.17 -15.43 20.23
CA ASP A 367 -30.20 -15.05 19.27
C ASP A 367 -29.68 -15.00 17.82
N ALA A 368 -28.53 -15.62 17.55
CA ALA A 368 -27.95 -15.68 16.22
C ALA A 368 -28.94 -16.28 15.22
N SER A 369 -29.14 -15.56 14.11
CA SER A 369 -29.98 -15.95 12.99
C SER A 369 -29.28 -15.67 11.66
N ASP A 370 -29.77 -16.27 10.57
CA ASP A 370 -29.20 -16.10 9.24
C ASP A 370 -27.70 -16.44 9.22
N VAL A 371 -27.31 -17.55 9.87
CA VAL A 371 -25.90 -17.95 9.98
C VAL A 371 -25.39 -18.46 8.65
N GLU A 372 -24.35 -17.81 8.14
CA GLU A 372 -23.74 -18.09 6.84
C GLU A 372 -22.25 -18.44 7.01
N TYR A 373 -21.86 -19.62 6.50
CA TYR A 373 -20.48 -20.10 6.52
C TYR A 373 -19.89 -20.06 5.12
N LYS A 374 -18.80 -19.31 4.93
CA LYS A 374 -18.08 -19.14 3.66
C LYS A 374 -16.64 -19.66 3.78
N GLY A 375 -16.46 -20.98 3.67
CA GLY A 375 -15.17 -21.64 3.86
C GLY A 375 -14.05 -21.13 2.93
N LEU A 376 -14.37 -20.82 1.66
CA LEU A 376 -13.38 -20.32 0.69
C LEU A 376 -12.71 -18.99 1.08
N VAL A 377 -13.37 -18.19 1.91
CA VAL A 377 -12.86 -16.89 2.37
C VAL A 377 -12.75 -16.84 3.90
N GLU A 378 -12.81 -18.01 4.55
CA GLU A 378 -12.70 -18.17 6.00
C GLU A 378 -13.56 -17.17 6.79
N GLN A 379 -14.83 -17.01 6.36
CA GLN A 379 -15.76 -16.04 6.91
C GLN A 379 -17.04 -16.69 7.44
N LEU A 380 -17.43 -16.28 8.64
CA LEU A 380 -18.72 -16.58 9.25
C LEU A 380 -19.52 -15.29 9.43
N GLY A 381 -20.79 -15.26 9.01
CA GLY A 381 -21.70 -14.14 9.18
C GLY A 381 -22.99 -14.56 9.88
N PHE A 382 -23.61 -13.65 10.67
CA PHE A 382 -24.93 -13.86 11.25
C PHE A 382 -25.57 -12.56 11.70
N LYS A 383 -26.87 -12.60 12.01
CA LYS A 383 -27.62 -11.48 12.60
C LYS A 383 -27.96 -11.75 14.07
N SER A 384 -27.98 -10.70 14.87
CA SER A 384 -28.42 -10.71 16.27
C SER A 384 -29.46 -9.60 16.48
N LYS A 385 -30.43 -9.84 17.34
CA LYS A 385 -31.43 -8.82 17.76
C LYS A 385 -30.85 -7.81 18.75
N ALA A 386 -29.69 -8.12 19.33
CA ALA A 386 -28.99 -7.23 20.26
C ALA A 386 -28.34 -6.04 19.51
N ASN A 387 -28.27 -4.87 20.16
CA ASN A 387 -27.50 -3.76 19.64
C ASN A 387 -26.00 -4.09 19.65
N VAL A 388 -25.20 -3.29 18.91
CA VAL A 388 -23.77 -3.50 18.75
C VAL A 388 -23.04 -3.76 20.08
N LYS A 389 -23.29 -2.93 21.10
CA LYS A 389 -22.60 -3.04 22.39
C LYS A 389 -22.96 -4.34 23.12
N SER A 390 -24.24 -4.72 23.13
CA SER A 390 -24.72 -5.93 23.78
C SER A 390 -24.25 -7.19 23.07
N ALA A 391 -24.30 -7.22 21.71
CA ALA A 391 -23.77 -8.31 20.90
C ALA A 391 -22.26 -8.52 21.13
N CYS A 392 -21.47 -7.43 21.17
CA CYS A 392 -20.04 -7.49 21.48
C CYS A 392 -19.75 -8.05 22.88
N ALA A 393 -20.54 -7.64 23.88
CA ALA A 393 -20.36 -8.12 25.25
C ALA A 393 -20.64 -9.62 25.36
N GLU A 394 -21.73 -10.08 24.75
CA GLU A 394 -22.09 -11.50 24.73
C GLU A 394 -21.08 -12.34 23.98
N LEU A 395 -20.66 -11.92 22.76
CA LEU A 395 -19.63 -12.61 22.00
C LEU A 395 -18.31 -12.69 22.75
N SER A 396 -17.90 -11.59 23.39
CA SER A 396 -16.66 -11.59 24.18
C SER A 396 -16.71 -12.57 25.34
N ALA A 397 -17.86 -12.70 26.03
CA ALA A 397 -18.04 -13.65 27.10
C ALA A 397 -18.03 -15.10 26.59
N ASN A 398 -18.75 -15.37 25.51
CA ASN A 398 -18.85 -16.70 24.91
C ASN A 398 -17.52 -17.19 24.37
N LEU A 399 -16.78 -16.35 23.64
CA LEU A 399 -15.47 -16.67 23.12
C LEU A 399 -14.44 -16.86 24.24
N LYS A 400 -14.51 -16.03 25.31
CA LYS A 400 -13.65 -16.22 26.48
C LYS A 400 -13.91 -17.58 27.16
N ALA A 401 -15.16 -18.01 27.26
CA ALA A 401 -15.53 -19.33 27.81
C ALA A 401 -14.96 -20.47 26.93
N GLN A 402 -14.78 -20.25 25.62
CA GLN A 402 -14.14 -21.20 24.73
C GLN A 402 -12.59 -21.09 24.72
N GLY A 403 -12.00 -20.28 25.58
CA GLY A 403 -10.55 -20.14 25.72
C GLY A 403 -9.92 -19.13 24.75
N TRP A 404 -10.72 -18.29 24.08
CA TRP A 404 -10.18 -17.20 23.26
C TRP A 404 -9.72 -16.04 24.13
N ALA A 405 -8.47 -15.66 23.98
CA ALA A 405 -7.90 -14.49 24.63
C ALA A 405 -8.16 -13.22 23.79
N LYS A 406 -8.31 -12.09 24.44
CA LYS A 406 -8.39 -10.78 23.80
C LYS A 406 -7.02 -10.42 23.22
N GLN A 407 -6.99 -9.98 21.96
CA GLN A 407 -5.81 -9.51 21.26
C GLN A 407 -5.94 -8.00 20.97
N GLY A 408 -5.10 -7.19 21.60
CA GLY A 408 -5.18 -5.74 21.47
C GLY A 408 -6.40 -5.11 22.14
N SER A 409 -6.77 -3.91 21.69
CA SER A 409 -7.92 -3.16 22.21
C SER A 409 -9.15 -3.36 21.35
N ASP A 410 -10.31 -3.66 21.98
CA ASP A 410 -11.59 -3.67 21.27
C ASP A 410 -12.00 -2.24 20.95
N LEU A 411 -12.37 -1.97 19.71
CA LEU A 411 -13.03 -0.74 19.31
C LEU A 411 -14.53 -0.97 19.31
N ILE A 412 -15.25 -0.35 20.23
CA ILE A 412 -16.71 -0.49 20.34
C ILE A 412 -17.35 0.88 20.38
N THR A 413 -18.13 1.20 19.35
CA THR A 413 -18.97 2.39 19.25
C THR A 413 -20.43 1.98 19.07
N PRO A 414 -21.40 2.88 19.22
CA PRO A 414 -22.80 2.58 18.88
C PRO A 414 -23.01 2.22 17.41
N ALA A 415 -22.17 2.72 16.51
CA ALA A 415 -22.28 2.56 15.06
C ALA A 415 -21.50 1.35 14.51
N SER A 416 -20.49 0.86 15.22
CA SER A 416 -19.69 -0.29 14.78
C SER A 416 -18.80 -0.82 15.90
N ALA A 417 -18.37 -2.07 15.78
CA ALA A 417 -17.32 -2.59 16.65
C ALA A 417 -16.37 -3.51 15.88
N ILE A 418 -15.12 -3.53 16.36
CA ILE A 418 -14.09 -4.46 15.92
C ILE A 418 -13.47 -5.10 17.16
N LEU A 419 -13.49 -6.44 17.21
CA LEU A 419 -12.86 -7.20 18.28
C LEU A 419 -11.87 -8.18 17.66
N LYS A 420 -10.72 -8.36 18.30
CA LYS A 420 -9.72 -9.36 17.93
C LYS A 420 -9.54 -10.38 19.05
N ARG A 421 -9.48 -11.65 18.68
CA ARG A 421 -9.33 -12.78 19.61
C ARG A 421 -8.31 -13.77 19.07
N LYS A 422 -7.57 -14.40 19.97
CA LYS A 422 -6.57 -15.41 19.64
C LYS A 422 -6.71 -16.62 20.55
N ARG A 423 -6.52 -17.84 19.97
CA ARG A 423 -6.48 -19.09 20.70
C ARG A 423 -5.46 -20.04 20.06
N GLY A 424 -4.30 -20.23 20.70
CA GLY A 424 -3.18 -20.92 20.06
C GLY A 424 -2.74 -20.17 18.81
N ASP A 425 -2.71 -20.87 17.68
CA ASP A 425 -2.36 -20.28 16.37
C ASP A 425 -3.59 -19.73 15.62
N ALA A 426 -4.80 -19.93 16.14
CA ALA A 426 -6.01 -19.43 15.51
C ALA A 426 -6.33 -17.99 15.93
N GLU A 427 -6.76 -17.18 14.96
CA GLU A 427 -7.13 -15.78 15.16
C GLU A 427 -8.54 -15.48 14.63
N LEU A 428 -9.24 -14.57 15.31
CA LEU A 428 -10.55 -14.07 14.91
C LEU A 428 -10.53 -12.56 14.86
N THR A 429 -11.03 -12.00 13.76
CA THR A 429 -11.39 -10.59 13.66
C THR A 429 -12.90 -10.48 13.49
N ILE A 430 -13.58 -9.81 14.41
CA ILE A 430 -15.03 -9.74 14.49
C ILE A 430 -15.48 -8.32 14.24
N PHE A 431 -16.30 -8.13 13.24
CA PHE A 431 -16.93 -6.86 12.89
C PHE A 431 -18.41 -6.91 13.27
N VAL A 432 -18.88 -5.89 13.96
CA VAL A 432 -20.30 -5.76 14.34
C VAL A 432 -20.81 -4.40 13.91
N LYS A 433 -21.92 -4.37 13.20
CA LYS A 433 -22.58 -3.12 12.75
C LYS A 433 -24.08 -3.19 13.02
N PRO A 434 -24.79 -2.05 13.18
CA PRO A 434 -26.23 -2.02 13.31
C PRO A 434 -26.91 -2.56 12.04
N ALA A 435 -27.98 -3.35 12.19
CA ALA A 435 -28.76 -3.84 11.07
C ALA A 435 -30.20 -4.17 11.53
N GLY A 436 -31.21 -3.59 10.88
CA GLY A 436 -32.62 -4.00 11.00
C GLY A 436 -33.18 -4.08 12.43
N GLY A 437 -32.78 -3.17 13.32
CA GLY A 437 -33.22 -3.15 14.72
C GLY A 437 -32.38 -4.02 15.68
N GLY A 438 -31.30 -4.62 15.19
CA GLY A 438 -30.28 -5.37 15.92
C GLY A 438 -28.89 -5.09 15.40
N SER A 439 -28.08 -6.13 15.23
CA SER A 439 -26.74 -6.04 14.66
C SER A 439 -26.45 -7.17 13.68
N GLU A 440 -25.60 -6.89 12.70
CA GLU A 440 -24.98 -7.86 11.81
C GLU A 440 -23.55 -8.09 12.28
N VAL A 441 -23.19 -9.37 12.43
CA VAL A 441 -21.87 -9.81 12.86
C VAL A 441 -21.19 -10.53 11.71
N LYS A 442 -19.93 -10.17 11.47
CA LYS A 442 -19.05 -10.82 10.51
C LYS A 442 -17.75 -11.20 11.21
N MET A 443 -17.41 -12.46 11.20
CA MET A 443 -16.16 -12.99 11.74
C MET A 443 -15.27 -13.44 10.60
N MET A 444 -14.06 -12.93 10.56
CA MET A 444 -12.97 -13.44 9.72
C MET A 444 -12.13 -14.34 10.61
N THR A 445 -11.78 -15.53 10.11
CA THR A 445 -11.02 -16.50 10.90
C THR A 445 -9.72 -16.83 10.19
N GLU A 446 -8.72 -17.18 10.96
CA GLU A 446 -7.45 -17.70 10.47
C GLU A 446 -7.05 -18.89 11.34
N GLY A 447 -6.55 -19.96 10.71
CA GLY A 447 -6.10 -21.15 11.42
C GLY A 447 -7.21 -22.06 11.96
N LEU A 448 -8.44 -21.91 11.51
CA LEU A 448 -9.56 -22.82 11.83
C LEU A 448 -9.78 -23.87 10.72
N ALA A 449 -10.32 -25.03 11.10
CA ALA A 449 -10.83 -25.98 10.12
C ALA A 449 -12.21 -25.54 9.61
N TRP A 450 -12.46 -25.74 8.31
CA TRP A 450 -13.72 -25.41 7.64
C TRP A 450 -14.39 -26.64 7.02
N ASP A 451 -13.90 -27.83 7.36
CA ASP A 451 -14.42 -29.08 6.81
C ASP A 451 -15.86 -29.33 7.25
N GLU A 452 -16.67 -29.90 6.36
CA GLU A 452 -17.98 -30.41 6.72
C GLU A 452 -17.79 -31.65 7.62
N LYS A 453 -18.41 -31.61 8.82
CA LYS A 453 -18.51 -32.79 9.68
C LYS A 453 -19.55 -33.74 9.13
#